data_4fee4a94805807b7c0597a36396439e8
#
_entry.id   4fee4a94805807b7c0597a36396439e8
#
_cell.length_a   1.000
_cell.length_b   1.000
_cell.length_c   1.000
_cell.angle_alpha   90.00
_cell.angle_beta   90.00
_cell.angle_gamma   90.00
#
_symmetry.space_group_name_H-M   'P 1'
#
loop_
_entity.id
_entity.type
_entity.pdbx_description
1 polymer ?
#
loop_
_entity_poly.entity_id
_entity_poly.type
_entity_poly.pdbx_seq_one_letter_code
_entity_poly.pdbx_strand_id
1 'polypeptide(L)'
;DGDWDIKEGAAFTEFDRSLHVIEPFDIPSNWVKFRACDYGYGSKSGVVWFAVAPNEQLVVYRELYVSKVLATDLADMILDVEAGDGNIKYGVLDSSLWHKRGDTGPSLAEQMIMKGCRWRPSDRSRGSRISGKNEIHRRLQVDEFTEEPRLVFFNSCTNTISQLPAIPLDKKNPEDVDTNAEDHLYDALRYGIMSRPRFSIFDYDARGGPRNSMPVADATFGY
;
A
#
# COMPACT_ATOMS: atom_id res chain seq x y z
N ASP A 1 3.65 23.13 20.98
CA ASP A 1 2.20 22.95 21.18
C ASP A 1 1.57 22.93 19.79
N GLY A 2 1.49 21.78 19.16
CA GLY A 2 0.84 21.59 17.89
C GLY A 2 -0.50 20.92 18.12
N ASP A 3 -1.52 21.75 18.22
CA ASP A 3 -2.91 21.32 18.22
C ASP A 3 -3.22 20.77 16.83
N TRP A 4 -3.13 19.47 16.67
CA TRP A 4 -3.54 18.79 15.45
C TRP A 4 -5.03 18.59 15.54
N ASP A 5 -5.80 19.53 14.98
CA ASP A 5 -7.22 19.38 14.74
C ASP A 5 -7.51 18.03 14.07
N ILE A 6 -7.93 17.05 14.87
CA ILE A 6 -8.57 15.85 14.35
C ILE A 6 -9.79 16.36 13.61
N LYS A 7 -9.74 16.35 12.27
CA LYS A 7 -10.86 16.82 11.46
C LYS A 7 -12.03 15.91 11.74
N GLU A 8 -13.11 16.49 12.22
CA GLU A 8 -14.37 15.79 12.44
C GLU A 8 -14.75 15.02 11.16
N GLY A 9 -14.91 13.70 11.25
CA GLY A 9 -15.17 12.83 10.11
C GLY A 9 -13.94 12.24 9.41
N ALA A 10 -12.73 12.39 9.99
CA ALA A 10 -11.53 11.71 9.48
C ALA A 10 -11.63 10.19 9.61
N ALA A 11 -11.13 9.46 8.62
CA ALA A 11 -11.22 8.00 8.60
C ALA A 11 -10.25 7.32 9.58
N PHE A 12 -9.06 7.89 9.82
CA PHE A 12 -7.98 7.27 10.61
C PHE A 12 -7.61 8.16 11.79
N THR A 13 -8.49 8.22 12.79
CA THR A 13 -8.33 9.04 14.00
C THR A 13 -7.27 8.52 14.97
N GLU A 14 -6.90 7.24 14.85
CA GLU A 14 -5.83 6.60 15.63
C GLU A 14 -4.42 6.93 15.11
N PHE A 15 -4.30 7.58 13.96
CA PHE A 15 -3.00 7.99 13.44
C PHE A 15 -2.39 9.06 14.34
N ASP A 16 -1.29 8.73 14.99
CA ASP A 16 -0.49 9.63 15.84
C ASP A 16 0.92 9.74 15.27
N ARG A 17 1.37 10.95 14.94
CA ARG A 17 2.70 11.17 14.37
C ARG A 17 3.82 10.71 15.31
N SER A 18 3.63 10.82 16.62
CA SER A 18 4.65 10.41 17.59
C SER A 18 4.85 8.90 17.66
N LEU A 19 3.83 8.12 17.24
CA LEU A 19 3.84 6.65 17.23
C LEU A 19 4.12 6.08 15.85
N HIS A 20 3.58 6.72 14.80
CA HIS A 20 3.57 6.14 13.46
C HIS A 20 4.63 6.72 12.52
N VAL A 21 5.26 7.85 12.88
CA VAL A 21 6.29 8.48 12.05
C VAL A 21 7.65 8.30 12.69
N ILE A 22 8.55 7.67 11.96
CA ILE A 22 9.90 7.34 12.43
C ILE A 22 10.97 7.96 11.55
N GLU A 23 12.16 8.15 12.12
CA GLU A 23 13.32 8.59 11.36
C GLU A 23 13.76 7.50 10.36
N PRO A 24 14.20 7.87 9.15
CA PRO A 24 14.74 6.93 8.18
C PRO A 24 15.97 6.20 8.72
N PHE A 25 16.06 4.93 8.41
CA PHE A 25 17.23 4.10 8.68
C PHE A 25 17.55 3.22 7.47
N ASP A 26 18.75 2.66 7.43
CA ASP A 26 19.17 1.74 6.37
C ASP A 26 18.41 0.41 6.52
N ILE A 27 17.50 0.14 5.60
CA ILE A 27 16.67 -1.07 5.64
C ILE A 27 17.55 -2.29 5.37
N PRO A 28 17.62 -3.26 6.31
CA PRO A 28 18.41 -4.46 6.14
C PRO A 28 18.12 -5.19 4.83
N SER A 29 19.15 -5.68 4.16
CA SER A 29 19.02 -6.32 2.84
C SER A 29 18.18 -7.60 2.84
N ASN A 30 18.06 -8.25 4.00
CA ASN A 30 17.24 -9.45 4.21
C ASN A 30 15.75 -9.15 4.45
N TRP A 31 15.36 -7.88 4.60
CA TRP A 31 13.94 -7.54 4.70
C TRP A 31 13.27 -7.63 3.34
N VAL A 32 12.06 -8.15 3.33
CA VAL A 32 11.25 -8.19 2.11
C VAL A 32 10.78 -6.78 1.78
N LYS A 33 11.13 -6.30 0.58
CA LYS A 33 10.67 -5.02 0.05
C LYS A 33 9.68 -5.26 -1.09
N PHE A 34 8.65 -4.43 -1.15
CA PHE A 34 7.67 -4.43 -2.22
C PHE A 34 7.07 -3.03 -2.39
N ARG A 35 6.31 -2.82 -3.44
CA ARG A 35 5.65 -1.54 -3.70
C ARG A 35 4.19 -1.71 -4.07
N ALA A 36 3.44 -0.61 -3.99
CA ALA A 36 2.09 -0.54 -4.54
C ALA A 36 1.86 0.81 -5.21
N CYS A 37 0.99 0.82 -6.22
CA CYS A 37 0.72 2.01 -7.03
C CYS A 37 -0.76 2.12 -7.34
N ASP A 38 -1.29 3.33 -7.14
CA ASP A 38 -2.52 3.80 -7.75
C ASP A 38 -2.16 4.82 -8.83
N TYR A 39 -2.45 4.47 -10.10
CA TYR A 39 -2.05 5.28 -11.25
C TYR A 39 -3.19 6.12 -11.80
N GLY A 40 -2.96 7.41 -11.95
CA GLY A 40 -3.83 8.33 -12.67
C GLY A 40 -3.04 9.31 -13.56
N TYR A 41 -3.40 9.42 -14.85
CA TYR A 41 -2.80 10.44 -15.72
C TYR A 41 -3.43 11.81 -15.49
N GLY A 42 -4.75 11.88 -15.50
CA GLY A 42 -5.52 13.12 -15.29
C GLY A 42 -5.60 13.57 -13.85
N SER A 43 -5.39 12.66 -12.92
CA SER A 43 -5.26 12.88 -11.48
C SER A 43 -3.80 12.71 -11.07
N LYS A 44 -3.56 12.42 -9.79
CA LYS A 44 -2.23 12.06 -9.32
C LYS A 44 -2.00 10.55 -9.39
N SER A 45 -0.74 10.16 -9.47
CA SER A 45 -0.30 8.78 -9.25
C SER A 45 0.41 8.71 -7.91
N GLY A 46 -0.04 7.80 -7.05
CA GLY A 46 0.59 7.49 -5.78
C GLY A 46 1.34 6.17 -5.86
N VAL A 47 2.62 6.17 -5.50
CA VAL A 47 3.42 4.95 -5.34
C VAL A 47 3.99 4.95 -3.93
N VAL A 48 3.85 3.82 -3.23
CA VAL A 48 4.41 3.61 -1.89
C VAL A 48 5.24 2.35 -1.85
N TRP A 49 6.38 2.42 -1.17
CA TRP A 49 7.29 1.30 -0.96
C TRP A 49 7.25 0.86 0.49
N PHE A 50 7.24 -0.45 0.65
CA PHE A 50 7.16 -1.12 1.94
C PHE A 50 8.37 -1.99 2.18
N ALA A 51 8.81 -2.02 3.42
CA ALA A 51 9.70 -3.03 3.96
C ALA A 51 8.99 -3.79 5.08
N VAL A 52 9.24 -5.09 5.16
CA VAL A 52 8.66 -5.97 6.19
C VAL A 52 9.72 -6.30 7.22
N ALA A 53 9.54 -5.80 8.43
CA ALA A 53 10.40 -6.11 9.55
C ALA A 53 10.19 -7.56 10.04
N PRO A 54 11.14 -8.15 10.77
CA PRO A 54 11.02 -9.53 11.28
C PRO A 54 9.82 -9.77 12.20
N ASN A 55 9.33 -8.72 12.87
CA ASN A 55 8.12 -8.74 13.70
C ASN A 55 6.83 -8.52 12.90
N GLU A 56 6.86 -8.62 11.55
CA GLU A 56 5.75 -8.37 10.63
C GLU A 56 5.23 -6.91 10.61
N GLN A 57 5.95 -5.97 11.22
CA GLN A 57 5.67 -4.54 11.08
C GLN A 57 5.94 -4.12 9.63
N LEU A 58 5.04 -3.32 9.06
CA LEU A 58 5.23 -2.70 7.75
C LEU A 58 5.81 -1.30 7.93
N VAL A 59 6.92 -1.06 7.28
CA VAL A 59 7.57 0.25 7.21
C VAL A 59 7.35 0.82 5.82
N VAL A 60 6.58 1.89 5.72
CA VAL A 60 6.49 2.69 4.48
C VAL A 60 7.72 3.59 4.43
N TYR A 61 8.69 3.23 3.59
CA TYR A 61 10.01 3.89 3.62
C TYR A 61 10.23 4.88 2.48
N ARG A 62 9.35 4.87 1.48
CA ARG A 62 9.43 5.80 0.33
C ARG A 62 8.05 5.99 -0.28
N GLU A 63 7.83 7.17 -0.84
CA GLU A 63 6.69 7.49 -1.66
C GLU A 63 7.11 8.22 -2.94
N LEU A 64 6.29 8.12 -3.98
CA LEU A 64 6.33 8.96 -5.17
C LEU A 64 4.92 9.47 -5.45
N TYR A 65 4.76 10.78 -5.58
CA TYR A 65 3.46 11.40 -5.76
C TYR A 65 3.53 12.43 -6.88
N VAL A 66 3.06 12.03 -8.06
CA VAL A 66 3.25 12.79 -9.31
C VAL A 66 1.94 12.90 -10.09
N SER A 67 1.87 13.86 -11.00
CA SER A 67 0.70 14.06 -11.88
C SER A 67 1.14 14.29 -13.32
N LYS A 68 0.26 13.96 -14.26
CA LYS A 68 0.47 14.15 -15.71
C LYS A 68 1.70 13.40 -16.25
N VAL A 69 1.99 12.24 -15.67
CA VAL A 69 3.08 11.36 -16.08
C VAL A 69 2.49 10.16 -16.82
N LEU A 70 3.04 9.81 -17.98
CA LEU A 70 2.62 8.61 -18.70
C LEU A 70 3.00 7.33 -17.90
N ALA A 71 2.25 6.26 -18.08
CA ALA A 71 2.51 5.00 -17.36
C ALA A 71 3.93 4.46 -17.61
N THR A 72 4.44 4.62 -18.83
CA THR A 72 5.82 4.23 -19.21
C THR A 72 6.87 5.07 -18.50
N ASP A 73 6.63 6.38 -18.40
CA ASP A 73 7.56 7.31 -17.77
C ASP A 73 7.54 7.12 -16.24
N LEU A 74 6.36 6.84 -15.68
CA LEU A 74 6.24 6.47 -14.26
C LEU A 74 7.00 5.18 -13.96
N ALA A 75 6.96 4.19 -14.88
CA ALA A 75 7.72 2.95 -14.73
C ALA A 75 9.23 3.23 -14.70
N ASP A 76 9.73 4.09 -15.59
CA ASP A 76 11.14 4.50 -15.61
C ASP A 76 11.52 5.22 -14.29
N MET A 77 10.70 6.18 -13.82
CA MET A 77 10.91 6.86 -12.53
C MET A 77 10.95 5.89 -11.34
N ILE A 78 10.07 4.88 -11.33
CA ILE A 78 10.04 3.84 -10.30
C ILE A 78 11.34 3.04 -10.30
N LEU A 79 11.79 2.60 -11.47
CA LEU A 79 13.02 1.81 -11.61
C LEU A 79 14.25 2.63 -11.21
N ASP A 80 14.30 3.91 -11.56
CA ASP A 80 15.39 4.81 -11.18
C ASP A 80 15.52 4.96 -9.66
N VAL A 81 14.41 5.17 -8.95
CA VAL A 81 14.45 5.30 -7.49
C VAL A 81 14.71 3.96 -6.77
N GLU A 82 14.47 2.83 -7.43
CA GLU A 82 14.75 1.49 -6.92
C GLU A 82 16.19 1.02 -7.16
N ALA A 83 16.97 1.71 -7.98
CA ALA A 83 18.30 1.27 -8.41
C ALA A 83 19.25 0.93 -7.25
N GLY A 84 19.07 1.56 -6.07
CA GLY A 84 19.84 1.30 -4.86
C GLY A 84 19.18 0.36 -3.85
N ASP A 85 17.94 -0.06 -4.08
CA ASP A 85 17.16 -0.78 -3.05
C ASP A 85 17.44 -2.29 -2.97
N GLY A 86 18.21 -2.83 -3.90
CA GLY A 86 18.37 -4.27 -4.06
C GLY A 86 17.12 -4.91 -4.66
N ASN A 87 16.66 -6.05 -4.11
CA ASN A 87 15.55 -6.80 -4.69
C ASN A 87 14.18 -6.32 -4.19
N ILE A 88 13.42 -5.64 -5.05
CA ILE A 88 11.99 -5.42 -4.84
C ILE A 88 11.25 -6.69 -5.26
N LYS A 89 10.69 -7.40 -4.29
CA LYS A 89 10.13 -8.74 -4.50
C LYS A 89 8.94 -8.74 -5.47
N TYR A 90 8.05 -7.74 -5.37
CA TYR A 90 6.90 -7.57 -6.25
C TYR A 90 6.34 -6.13 -6.19
N GLY A 91 5.48 -5.80 -7.12
CA GLY A 91 4.64 -4.61 -7.09
C GLY A 91 3.16 -4.95 -7.18
N VAL A 92 2.30 -4.15 -6.57
CA VAL A 92 0.84 -4.24 -6.69
C VAL A 92 0.33 -2.97 -7.37
N LEU A 93 -0.46 -3.13 -8.42
CA LEU A 93 -0.98 -2.02 -9.22
C LEU A 93 -2.50 -2.13 -9.31
N ASP A 94 -3.19 -1.00 -9.38
CA ASP A 94 -4.65 -1.02 -9.58
C ASP A 94 -5.02 -1.95 -10.75
N SER A 95 -5.86 -2.92 -10.46
CA SER A 95 -6.28 -3.95 -11.41
C SER A 95 -7.04 -3.41 -12.63
N SER A 96 -7.57 -2.17 -12.58
CA SER A 96 -8.20 -1.54 -13.74
C SER A 96 -7.22 -1.31 -14.90
N LEU A 97 -5.92 -1.22 -14.60
CA LEU A 97 -4.88 -0.95 -15.58
C LEU A 97 -4.54 -2.15 -16.47
N TRP A 98 -5.03 -3.34 -16.14
CA TRP A 98 -4.97 -4.52 -17.04
C TRP A 98 -6.07 -4.53 -18.09
N HIS A 99 -7.09 -3.67 -17.95
CA HIS A 99 -8.12 -3.55 -18.98
C HIS A 99 -7.54 -2.88 -20.23
N LYS A 100 -7.70 -3.52 -21.38
CA LYS A 100 -7.30 -2.94 -22.66
C LYS A 100 -8.21 -1.77 -23.02
N ARG A 101 -7.61 -0.68 -23.45
CA ARG A 101 -8.33 0.47 -23.98
C ARG A 101 -8.35 0.36 -25.51
N GLY A 102 -9.43 -0.18 -26.05
CA GLY A 102 -9.56 -0.45 -27.49
C GLY A 102 -9.19 -1.89 -27.88
N ASP A 103 -9.34 -2.21 -29.16
CA ASP A 103 -9.22 -3.57 -29.68
C ASP A 103 -7.76 -4.02 -29.89
N THR A 104 -6.80 -3.10 -29.85
CA THR A 104 -5.40 -3.38 -30.18
C THR A 104 -4.43 -2.72 -29.19
N GLY A 105 -3.36 -3.44 -28.89
CA GLY A 105 -2.25 -2.93 -28.07
C GLY A 105 -2.23 -3.45 -26.64
N PRO A 106 -1.09 -3.24 -25.94
CA PRO A 106 -0.94 -3.63 -24.54
C PRO A 106 -1.71 -2.71 -23.60
N SER A 107 -2.22 -3.27 -22.50
CA SER A 107 -2.78 -2.51 -21.39
C SER A 107 -1.73 -1.59 -20.74
N LEU A 108 -2.14 -0.62 -19.92
CA LEU A 108 -1.18 0.25 -19.22
C LEU A 108 -0.26 -0.56 -18.28
N ALA A 109 -0.79 -1.58 -17.62
CA ALA A 109 0.01 -2.48 -16.79
C ALA A 109 1.06 -3.25 -17.63
N GLU A 110 0.66 -3.79 -18.77
CA GLU A 110 1.59 -4.48 -19.70
C GLU A 110 2.67 -3.53 -20.22
N GLN A 111 2.35 -2.27 -20.54
CA GLN A 111 3.34 -1.28 -20.96
C GLN A 111 4.40 -1.02 -19.87
N MET A 112 3.98 -0.89 -18.61
CA MET A 112 4.91 -0.73 -17.49
C MET A 112 5.76 -1.99 -17.28
N ILE A 113 5.17 -3.19 -17.44
CA ILE A 113 5.88 -4.46 -17.34
C ILE A 113 6.93 -4.61 -18.46
N MET A 114 6.62 -4.18 -19.68
CA MET A 114 7.57 -4.18 -20.81
C MET A 114 8.77 -3.27 -20.56
N LYS A 115 8.63 -2.23 -19.72
CA LYS A 115 9.74 -1.40 -19.24
C LYS A 115 10.60 -2.09 -18.15
N GLY A 116 10.19 -3.26 -17.66
CA GLY A 116 10.86 -3.97 -16.58
C GLY A 116 10.24 -3.74 -15.18
N CYS A 117 9.26 -2.84 -15.06
CA CYS A 117 8.56 -2.56 -13.82
C CYS A 117 7.47 -3.63 -13.59
N ARG A 118 7.80 -4.68 -12.83
CA ARG A 118 6.91 -5.82 -12.60
C ARG A 118 5.74 -5.48 -11.66
N TRP A 119 4.53 -5.92 -12.05
CA TRP A 119 3.30 -5.70 -11.32
C TRP A 119 2.43 -6.95 -11.25
N ARG A 120 1.64 -7.04 -10.21
CA ARG A 120 0.48 -7.92 -10.09
C ARG A 120 -0.78 -7.06 -9.80
N PRO A 121 -1.98 -7.52 -10.18
CA PRO A 121 -3.20 -6.76 -9.93
C PRO A 121 -3.53 -6.67 -8.45
N SER A 122 -4.11 -5.53 -8.05
CA SER A 122 -4.70 -5.37 -6.73
C SER A 122 -5.97 -6.22 -6.58
N ASP A 123 -6.32 -6.54 -5.33
CA ASP A 123 -7.58 -7.22 -5.02
C ASP A 123 -8.78 -6.32 -5.32
N ARG A 124 -9.71 -6.83 -6.14
CA ARG A 124 -11.01 -6.21 -6.49
C ARG A 124 -12.20 -7.05 -6.05
N SER A 125 -12.01 -8.03 -5.20
CA SER A 125 -13.11 -8.80 -4.65
C SER A 125 -14.12 -7.88 -3.95
N ARG A 126 -15.37 -8.32 -3.92
CA ARG A 126 -16.43 -7.55 -3.25
C ARG A 126 -16.06 -7.31 -1.79
N GLY A 127 -16.10 -6.04 -1.38
CA GLY A 127 -15.75 -5.62 -0.01
C GLY A 127 -14.25 -5.41 0.23
N SER A 128 -13.37 -5.59 -0.79
CA SER A 128 -11.92 -5.38 -0.63
C SER A 128 -11.54 -3.97 -0.18
N ARG A 129 -12.31 -2.94 -0.54
CA ARG A 129 -12.08 -1.56 -0.06
C ARG A 129 -12.28 -1.47 1.45
N ILE A 130 -13.42 -1.94 1.95
CA ILE A 130 -13.76 -1.94 3.39
C ILE A 130 -12.77 -2.81 4.16
N SER A 131 -12.48 -4.01 3.65
CA SER A 131 -11.49 -4.90 4.27
C SER A 131 -10.11 -4.26 4.33
N GLY A 132 -9.70 -3.56 3.28
CA GLY A 132 -8.42 -2.86 3.23
C GLY A 132 -8.36 -1.67 4.19
N LYS A 133 -9.44 -0.88 4.28
CA LYS A 133 -9.55 0.19 5.29
C LYS A 133 -9.42 -0.39 6.70
N ASN A 134 -10.16 -1.45 7.00
CA ASN A 134 -10.12 -2.10 8.31
C ASN A 134 -8.73 -2.70 8.62
N GLU A 135 -8.01 -3.20 7.61
CA GLU A 135 -6.65 -3.69 7.80
C GLU A 135 -5.66 -2.54 8.09
N ILE A 136 -5.85 -1.36 7.47
CA ILE A 136 -5.07 -0.16 7.82
C ILE A 136 -5.33 0.22 9.28
N HIS A 137 -6.61 0.32 9.70
CA HIS A 137 -6.98 0.57 11.10
C HIS A 137 -6.28 -0.38 12.05
N ARG A 138 -6.37 -1.68 11.77
CA ARG A 138 -5.78 -2.73 12.62
C ARG A 138 -4.26 -2.61 12.74
N ARG A 139 -3.58 -2.17 11.68
CA ARG A 139 -2.12 -1.99 11.68
C ARG A 139 -1.68 -0.69 12.32
N LEU A 140 -2.52 0.33 12.33
CA LEU A 140 -2.27 1.58 13.05
C LEU A 140 -2.47 1.42 14.56
N GLN A 141 -3.31 0.47 15.01
CA GLN A 141 -3.46 0.20 16.43
C GLN A 141 -2.15 -0.29 17.05
N VAL A 142 -1.87 0.19 18.27
CA VAL A 142 -0.76 -0.29 19.07
C VAL A 142 -1.05 -1.72 19.53
N ASP A 143 -0.13 -2.61 19.27
CA ASP A 143 -0.23 -4.00 19.71
C ASP A 143 0.03 -4.07 21.22
N GLU A 144 -0.87 -4.67 21.98
CA GLU A 144 -0.83 -4.73 23.45
C GLU A 144 0.41 -5.44 24.01
N PHE A 145 1.02 -6.34 23.23
CA PHE A 145 2.19 -7.12 23.66
C PHE A 145 3.52 -6.46 23.30
N THR A 146 3.57 -5.77 22.16
CA THR A 146 4.81 -5.15 21.65
C THR A 146 4.87 -3.65 21.95
N GLU A 147 3.75 -3.06 22.37
CA GLU A 147 3.59 -1.62 22.57
C GLU A 147 3.93 -0.78 21.33
N GLU A 148 3.90 -1.41 20.14
CA GLU A 148 4.26 -0.80 18.87
C GLU A 148 3.12 -0.95 17.84
N PRO A 149 2.92 0.04 16.95
CA PRO A 149 2.02 -0.12 15.81
C PRO A 149 2.62 -1.08 14.77
N ARG A 150 1.75 -1.73 13.99
CA ARG A 150 2.16 -2.64 12.92
C ARG A 150 2.34 -1.95 11.57
N LEU A 151 2.17 -0.64 11.52
CA LEU A 151 2.38 0.21 10.35
C LEU A 151 3.03 1.51 10.78
N VAL A 152 4.21 1.78 10.23
CA VAL A 152 4.95 3.01 10.48
C VAL A 152 5.45 3.60 9.16
N PHE A 153 5.77 4.89 9.19
CA PHE A 153 6.16 5.67 8.01
C PHE A 153 7.49 6.37 8.28
N PHE A 154 8.40 6.34 7.33
CA PHE A 154 9.55 7.24 7.39
C PHE A 154 9.07 8.69 7.26
N ASN A 155 9.65 9.60 8.04
CA ASN A 155 9.30 11.02 8.03
C ASN A 155 9.45 11.68 6.65
N SER A 156 10.21 11.06 5.74
CA SER A 156 10.33 11.46 4.33
C SER A 156 9.07 11.20 3.48
N CYS A 157 8.14 10.36 3.95
CA CYS A 157 6.85 10.08 3.27
C CYS A 157 5.82 11.18 3.60
N THR A 158 6.15 12.42 3.30
CA THR A 158 5.44 13.61 3.77
C THR A 158 4.01 13.71 3.26
N ASN A 159 3.75 13.28 2.02
CA ASN A 159 2.39 13.31 1.44
C ASN A 159 1.50 12.24 2.10
N THR A 160 1.97 11.01 2.23
CA THR A 160 1.20 9.93 2.91
C THR A 160 0.90 10.32 4.36
N ILE A 161 1.90 10.84 5.09
CA ILE A 161 1.77 11.28 6.49
C ILE A 161 0.76 12.43 6.65
N SER A 162 0.65 13.32 5.66
CA SER A 162 -0.30 14.43 5.72
C SER A 162 -1.70 14.05 5.25
N GLN A 163 -1.82 13.14 4.26
CA GLN A 163 -3.10 12.77 3.66
C GLN A 163 -3.85 11.73 4.48
N LEU A 164 -3.15 10.71 5.00
CA LEU A 164 -3.81 9.60 5.70
C LEU A 164 -4.72 10.05 6.87
N PRO A 165 -4.27 10.89 7.82
CA PRO A 165 -5.13 11.38 8.89
C PRO A 165 -6.18 12.41 8.43
N ALA A 166 -6.04 12.95 7.23
CA ALA A 166 -6.95 13.97 6.70
C ALA A 166 -8.04 13.40 5.79
N ILE A 167 -7.95 12.12 5.39
CA ILE A 167 -8.93 11.53 4.48
C ILE A 167 -10.29 11.35 5.19
N PRO A 168 -11.40 11.90 4.62
CA PRO A 168 -12.70 11.82 5.27
C PRO A 168 -13.38 10.47 5.01
N LEU A 169 -14.31 10.11 5.88
CA LEU A 169 -15.27 9.03 5.64
C LEU A 169 -16.26 9.46 4.55
N ASP A 170 -16.72 8.50 3.74
CA ASP A 170 -17.79 8.74 2.77
C ASP A 170 -19.10 9.04 3.51
N LYS A 171 -19.77 10.14 3.14
CA LYS A 171 -21.01 10.58 3.81
C LYS A 171 -22.19 9.62 3.59
N LYS A 172 -22.19 8.85 2.50
CA LYS A 172 -23.24 7.89 2.14
C LYS A 172 -22.92 6.49 2.62
N ASN A 173 -21.64 6.16 2.72
CA ASN A 173 -21.15 4.88 3.20
C ASN A 173 -20.01 5.09 4.19
N PRO A 174 -20.29 5.36 5.47
CA PRO A 174 -19.25 5.63 6.48
C PRO A 174 -18.31 4.46 6.75
N GLU A 175 -18.58 3.28 6.18
CA GLU A 175 -17.66 2.15 6.23
C GLU A 175 -16.47 2.30 5.26
N ASP A 176 -16.54 3.22 4.29
CA ASP A 176 -15.48 3.52 3.32
C ASP A 176 -14.98 4.96 3.48
N VAL A 177 -13.90 5.30 2.80
CA VAL A 177 -13.40 6.67 2.66
C VAL A 177 -14.10 7.38 1.50
N ASP A 178 -14.15 8.71 1.54
CA ASP A 178 -14.70 9.51 0.45
C ASP A 178 -13.81 9.43 -0.80
N THR A 179 -14.31 8.80 -1.84
CA THR A 179 -13.62 8.64 -3.14
C THR A 179 -13.52 9.94 -3.95
N ASN A 180 -14.17 11.03 -3.52
CA ASN A 180 -14.00 12.35 -4.12
C ASN A 180 -12.84 13.13 -3.48
N ALA A 181 -12.31 12.64 -2.36
CA ALA A 181 -11.12 13.19 -1.74
C ALA A 181 -9.85 12.77 -2.50
N GLU A 182 -8.72 13.36 -2.16
CA GLU A 182 -7.42 12.97 -2.71
C GLU A 182 -6.96 11.67 -2.05
N ASP A 183 -7.34 10.52 -2.64
CA ASP A 183 -7.19 9.18 -2.04
C ASP A 183 -6.12 8.30 -2.71
N HIS A 184 -5.35 8.83 -3.68
CA HIS A 184 -4.42 8.02 -4.49
C HIS A 184 -3.31 7.35 -3.66
N LEU A 185 -2.72 8.05 -2.67
CA LEU A 185 -1.73 7.44 -1.79
C LEU A 185 -2.38 6.48 -0.79
N TYR A 186 -3.60 6.78 -0.34
CA TYR A 186 -4.40 5.85 0.47
C TYR A 186 -4.71 4.56 -0.31
N ASP A 187 -5.14 4.66 -1.56
CA ASP A 187 -5.44 3.48 -2.38
C ASP A 187 -4.16 2.67 -2.66
N ALA A 188 -3.04 3.32 -2.98
CA ALA A 188 -1.75 2.64 -3.10
C ALA A 188 -1.35 1.94 -1.78
N LEU A 189 -1.48 2.63 -0.64
CA LEU A 189 -1.23 2.06 0.70
C LEU A 189 -2.11 0.83 0.94
N ARG A 190 -3.41 0.94 0.67
CA ARG A 190 -4.40 -0.13 0.80
C ARG A 190 -4.07 -1.34 -0.07
N TYR A 191 -3.70 -1.14 -1.35
CA TYR A 191 -3.29 -2.22 -2.24
C TYR A 191 -2.06 -2.96 -1.70
N GLY A 192 -1.08 -2.21 -1.22
CA GLY A 192 0.12 -2.79 -0.63
C GLY A 192 -0.19 -3.62 0.62
N ILE A 193 -0.94 -3.06 1.54
CA ILE A 193 -1.32 -3.71 2.80
C ILE A 193 -2.16 -4.97 2.56
N MET A 194 -3.14 -4.91 1.65
CA MET A 194 -3.97 -6.07 1.30
C MET A 194 -3.19 -7.19 0.63
N SER A 195 -2.06 -6.89 0.03
CA SER A 195 -1.16 -7.92 -0.52
C SER A 195 -0.42 -8.71 0.57
N ARG A 196 -0.39 -8.21 1.82
CA ARG A 196 0.19 -8.86 2.99
C ARG A 196 -0.73 -8.68 4.21
N PRO A 197 -1.88 -9.34 4.20
CA PRO A 197 -2.79 -9.29 5.33
C PRO A 197 -2.10 -9.85 6.58
N ARG A 198 -2.46 -9.31 7.75
CA ARG A 198 -2.04 -9.83 9.04
C ARG A 198 -2.70 -11.20 9.25
N PHE A 199 -1.95 -12.21 9.64
CA PHE A 199 -2.53 -13.48 10.07
C PHE A 199 -3.33 -13.27 11.35
N SER A 200 -4.58 -13.78 11.38
CA SER A 200 -5.34 -13.87 12.61
C SER A 200 -4.81 -15.02 13.49
N ILE A 201 -4.90 -14.86 14.81
CA ILE A 201 -4.63 -15.98 15.74
C ILE A 201 -5.54 -17.19 15.48
N PHE A 202 -6.67 -17.00 14.80
CA PHE A 202 -7.57 -18.06 14.37
C PHE A 202 -7.09 -18.81 13.11
N ASP A 203 -6.03 -18.34 12.46
CA ASP A 203 -5.40 -19.02 11.32
C ASP A 203 -4.42 -20.12 11.76
N TYR A 204 -4.24 -20.32 13.07
CA TYR A 204 -3.55 -21.49 13.62
C TYR A 204 -4.49 -22.70 13.64
N ASP A 205 -4.02 -23.82 13.13
CA ASP A 205 -4.77 -25.08 13.27
C ASP A 205 -4.67 -25.61 14.70
N ALA A 206 -5.54 -26.55 15.05
CA ALA A 206 -5.57 -27.18 16.37
C ALA A 206 -4.27 -27.96 16.72
N ARG A 207 -3.29 -28.04 15.81
CA ARG A 207 -1.98 -28.66 15.97
C ARG A 207 -0.87 -27.65 16.25
N GLY A 208 -1.22 -26.35 16.41
CA GLY A 208 -0.29 -25.31 16.84
C GLY A 208 0.67 -24.79 15.76
N GLY A 209 0.39 -25.06 14.47
CA GLY A 209 1.14 -24.51 13.35
C GLY A 209 0.33 -23.48 12.57
N PRO A 210 0.98 -22.52 11.89
CA PRO A 210 0.28 -21.65 10.97
C PRO A 210 -0.38 -22.52 9.90
N ARG A 211 -1.68 -22.32 9.68
CA ARG A 211 -2.33 -22.94 8.51
C ARG A 211 -1.58 -22.48 7.27
N ASN A 212 -1.12 -23.46 6.51
CA ASN A 212 -0.54 -23.23 5.17
C ASN A 212 -1.66 -22.80 4.19
N SER A 213 -2.41 -21.78 4.55
CA SER A 213 -3.19 -20.97 3.64
C SER A 213 -2.24 -19.93 3.04
N MET A 214 -1.22 -20.43 2.30
CA MET A 214 -0.72 -19.55 1.26
C MET A 214 -1.95 -19.14 0.45
N PRO A 215 -2.26 -17.84 0.30
CA PRO A 215 -3.16 -17.47 -0.76
C PRO A 215 -2.55 -18.09 -2.02
N VAL A 216 -3.30 -18.94 -2.69
CA VAL A 216 -2.95 -19.58 -3.94
C VAL A 216 -2.89 -18.48 -5.00
N ALA A 217 -1.85 -17.69 -4.98
CA ALA A 217 -1.52 -16.68 -5.98
C ALA A 217 -0.21 -17.01 -6.70
N ASP A 218 0.40 -18.16 -6.40
CA ASP A 218 1.69 -18.56 -6.98
C ASP A 218 1.65 -19.86 -7.81
N ALA A 219 0.47 -20.36 -8.16
CA ALA A 219 0.36 -21.62 -8.89
C ALA A 219 0.03 -21.49 -10.38
N THR A 220 0.07 -20.28 -10.99
CA THR A 220 -0.28 -20.16 -12.42
C THR A 220 0.48 -19.07 -13.15
N PHE A 221 1.80 -19.09 -13.13
CA PHE A 221 2.59 -18.50 -14.21
C PHE A 221 3.84 -19.36 -14.46
N GLY A 222 3.59 -20.57 -14.95
CA GLY A 222 4.52 -21.23 -15.84
C GLY A 222 4.10 -20.84 -17.26
N TYR A 223 5.03 -20.30 -17.97
CA TYR A 223 5.29 -19.80 -19.32
C TYR A 223 5.44 -18.30 -19.39
#